data_123b94106aaa2f3d677e94c266f86319
#
_entry.id   123b94106aaa2f3d677e94c266f86319
#
_cell.length_a   1.000
_cell.length_b   1.000
_cell.length_c   1.000
_cell.angle_alpha   90.00
_cell.angle_beta   90.00
_cell.angle_gamma   90.00
#
_symmetry.space_group_name_H-M   'P 1'
#
loop_
_entity.id
_entity.type
_entity.pdbx_description
1 polymer ?
#
loop_
_entity_poly.entity_id
_entity_poly.type
_entity_poly.pdbx_seq_one_letter_code
_entity_poly.pdbx_strand_id
1 'polypeptide(L)'
;MTREQYIELAQARLLRLDNAGRQKSQYVEGAMDAVWQSMAFKHFGTFGSDTNFYSKMFTPVTVSQDTYGNYYSDLPDKIINLPRKSSGIVRINQVNGRDMDFTPVSERDFTMMTSQEVYQLTDKIVYYVTFERIFFGTNMTPAIAAAGLDIRMVIPFSSYDLDEDLPIMIGQADMFLGTALEFLIGTPPVNLVNKNSEIETR
;
A
#
# COMPACT_ATOMS: atom_id res chain seq x y z
N MET A 1 8.29 4.29 -16.46
CA MET A 1 8.59 2.87 -16.75
C MET A 1 7.48 2.01 -16.12
N THR A 2 7.01 1.05 -16.89
CA THR A 2 5.97 0.12 -16.43
C THR A 2 6.53 -0.94 -15.48
N ARG A 3 5.64 -1.58 -14.73
CA ARG A 3 6.01 -2.70 -13.85
C ARG A 3 6.72 -3.82 -14.63
N GLU A 4 6.23 -4.17 -15.81
CA GLU A 4 6.83 -5.20 -16.69
C GLU A 4 8.26 -4.84 -17.09
N GLN A 5 8.50 -3.59 -17.51
CA GLN A 5 9.84 -3.12 -17.87
C GLN A 5 10.85 -3.21 -16.73
N TYR A 6 10.42 -2.96 -15.50
CA TYR A 6 11.28 -3.13 -14.32
C TYR A 6 11.66 -4.59 -14.09
N ILE A 7 10.68 -5.50 -14.21
CA ILE A 7 10.90 -6.95 -14.06
C ILE A 7 11.87 -7.46 -15.16
N GLU A 8 11.62 -7.10 -16.40
CA GLU A 8 12.48 -7.49 -17.54
C GLU A 8 13.92 -6.98 -17.41
N LEU A 9 14.08 -5.71 -17.02
CA LEU A 9 15.41 -5.14 -16.81
C LEU A 9 16.15 -5.80 -15.66
N ALA A 10 15.47 -6.12 -14.55
CA ALA A 10 16.07 -6.85 -13.44
C ALA A 10 16.49 -8.26 -13.87
N GLN A 11 15.64 -8.98 -14.57
CA GLN A 11 15.95 -10.31 -15.11
C GLN A 11 17.12 -10.26 -16.09
N ALA A 12 17.14 -9.31 -17.02
CA ALA A 12 18.23 -9.14 -17.99
C ALA A 12 19.56 -8.82 -17.30
N ARG A 13 19.56 -8.02 -16.23
CA ARG A 13 20.77 -7.72 -15.44
C ARG A 13 21.24 -8.93 -14.65
N LEU A 14 20.32 -9.69 -14.05
CA LEU A 14 20.65 -10.93 -13.32
C LEU A 14 21.25 -12.00 -14.24
N LEU A 15 20.70 -12.19 -15.43
CA LEU A 15 21.23 -13.13 -16.44
C LEU A 15 22.68 -12.79 -16.88
N ARG A 16 23.05 -11.51 -16.82
CA ARG A 16 24.44 -11.09 -17.11
C ARG A 16 25.40 -11.31 -15.95
N LEU A 17 24.89 -11.35 -14.73
CA LEU A 17 25.70 -11.47 -13.52
C LEU A 17 25.87 -12.93 -13.08
N ASP A 18 24.93 -13.81 -13.43
CA ASP A 18 24.92 -15.19 -13.03
C ASP A 18 24.52 -16.10 -14.21
N ASN A 19 25.48 -16.81 -14.76
CA ASN A 19 25.25 -17.78 -15.85
C ASN A 19 24.41 -19.00 -15.40
N ALA A 20 24.16 -19.18 -14.10
CA ALA A 20 23.39 -20.29 -13.53
C ALA A 20 21.96 -19.94 -13.11
N GLY A 21 21.59 -18.66 -13.09
CA GLY A 21 20.41 -18.20 -12.34
C GLY A 21 19.19 -17.92 -13.18
N ARG A 22 18.42 -18.92 -13.55
CA ARG A 22 16.99 -18.73 -13.77
C ARG A 22 16.27 -18.51 -12.43
N GLN A 23 16.49 -17.37 -11.82
CA GLN A 23 15.66 -16.99 -10.69
C GLN A 23 14.22 -16.82 -11.19
N LYS A 24 13.29 -17.55 -10.55
CA LYS A 24 11.88 -17.50 -10.92
C LYS A 24 11.39 -16.06 -10.78
N SER A 25 10.56 -15.62 -11.69
CA SER A 25 9.94 -14.27 -11.68
C SER A 25 9.42 -13.85 -10.29
N GLN A 26 8.87 -14.79 -9.55
CA GLN A 26 8.37 -14.59 -8.17
C GLN A 26 9.44 -14.09 -7.18
N TYR A 27 10.70 -14.51 -7.31
CA TYR A 27 11.77 -14.00 -6.44
C TYR A 27 12.14 -12.56 -6.80
N VAL A 28 12.12 -12.24 -8.10
CA VAL A 28 12.39 -10.88 -8.57
C VAL A 28 11.29 -9.94 -8.10
N GLU A 29 10.02 -10.33 -8.24
CA GLU A 29 8.88 -9.55 -7.76
C GLU A 29 8.90 -9.36 -6.24
N GLY A 30 9.19 -10.41 -5.47
CA GLY A 30 9.30 -10.32 -4.02
C GLY A 30 10.41 -9.37 -3.56
N ALA A 31 11.55 -9.38 -4.23
CA ALA A 31 12.63 -8.43 -3.96
C ALA A 31 12.22 -7.00 -4.31
N MET A 32 11.54 -6.81 -5.42
CA MET A 32 11.01 -5.51 -5.82
C MET A 32 9.95 -4.99 -4.86
N ASP A 33 9.05 -5.86 -4.36
CA ASP A 33 8.08 -5.48 -3.32
C ASP A 33 8.78 -4.99 -2.04
N ALA A 34 9.82 -5.71 -1.59
CA ALA A 34 10.57 -5.34 -0.38
C ALA A 34 11.27 -3.99 -0.53
N VAL A 35 11.92 -3.77 -1.68
CA VAL A 35 12.60 -2.49 -1.96
C VAL A 35 11.60 -1.37 -2.15
N TRP A 36 10.49 -1.62 -2.85
CA TRP A 36 9.39 -0.68 -3.02
C TRP A 36 8.86 -0.19 -1.67
N GLN A 37 8.54 -1.12 -0.78
CA GLN A 37 8.09 -0.82 0.58
C GLN A 37 9.11 0.02 1.36
N SER A 38 10.40 -0.33 1.28
CA SER A 38 11.48 0.40 1.94
C SER A 38 11.59 1.85 1.42
N MET A 39 11.51 2.03 0.09
CA MET A 39 11.56 3.36 -0.53
C MET A 39 10.33 4.19 -0.21
N ALA A 40 9.13 3.60 -0.23
CA ALA A 40 7.91 4.26 0.20
C ALA A 40 8.01 4.71 1.66
N PHE A 41 8.49 3.87 2.58
CA PHE A 41 8.69 4.21 3.98
C PHE A 41 9.64 5.39 4.15
N LYS A 42 10.77 5.37 3.45
CA LYS A 42 11.74 6.47 3.49
C LYS A 42 11.13 7.77 2.94
N HIS A 43 10.41 7.66 1.82
CA HIS A 43 9.78 8.81 1.17
C HIS A 43 8.73 9.47 2.08
N PHE A 44 7.75 8.70 2.57
CA PHE A 44 6.71 9.22 3.45
C PHE A 44 7.23 9.62 4.83
N GLY A 45 8.31 8.99 5.30
CA GLY A 45 9.01 9.43 6.51
C GLY A 45 9.70 10.79 6.40
N THR A 46 10.14 11.15 5.19
CA THR A 46 10.87 12.39 4.93
C THR A 46 9.96 13.52 4.46
N PHE A 47 9.07 13.25 3.51
CA PHE A 47 8.29 14.27 2.80
C PHE A 47 6.82 14.35 3.23
N GLY A 48 6.37 13.43 4.11
CA GLY A 48 4.97 13.40 4.53
C GLY A 48 4.03 12.87 3.45
N SER A 49 2.74 13.26 3.53
CA SER A 49 1.67 12.70 2.70
C SER A 49 1.30 13.52 1.45
N ASP A 50 1.99 14.64 1.22
CA ASP A 50 1.60 15.57 0.15
C ASP A 50 2.15 15.20 -1.24
N THR A 51 2.66 14.00 -1.37
CA THR A 51 3.28 13.55 -2.61
C THR A 51 2.45 12.45 -3.29
N ASN A 52 2.51 12.41 -4.62
CA ASN A 52 1.85 11.41 -5.43
C ASN A 52 2.73 10.17 -5.70
N PHE A 53 4.01 10.24 -5.26
CA PHE A 53 4.96 9.14 -5.48
C PHE A 53 4.67 7.96 -4.57
N TYR A 54 4.99 6.78 -5.03
CA TYR A 54 4.81 5.50 -4.31
C TYR A 54 3.37 5.19 -3.89
N SER A 55 2.37 5.86 -4.50
CA SER A 55 0.95 5.71 -4.16
C SER A 55 0.09 5.67 -5.41
N LYS A 56 -1.01 4.93 -5.34
CA LYS A 56 -2.02 4.81 -6.40
C LYS A 56 -3.32 5.49 -5.96
N MET A 57 -3.99 6.14 -6.92
CA MET A 57 -5.31 6.72 -6.72
C MET A 57 -6.36 5.74 -7.22
N PHE A 58 -7.36 5.49 -6.38
CA PHE A 58 -8.55 4.72 -6.72
C PHE A 58 -9.75 5.65 -6.73
N THR A 59 -10.48 5.70 -7.82
CA THR A 59 -11.62 6.60 -8.04
C THR A 59 -12.60 6.06 -9.09
N PRO A 60 -13.91 6.08 -8.86
CA PRO A 60 -14.55 6.26 -7.56
C PRO A 60 -14.52 4.98 -6.71
N VAL A 61 -14.29 5.11 -5.42
CA VAL A 61 -14.44 4.02 -4.47
C VAL A 61 -15.82 4.08 -3.85
N THR A 62 -16.56 2.96 -3.92
CA THR A 62 -17.94 2.88 -3.44
C THR A 62 -17.99 2.83 -1.92
N VAL A 63 -18.90 3.59 -1.34
CA VAL A 63 -19.21 3.56 0.09
C VAL A 63 -20.55 2.84 0.28
N SER A 64 -20.57 1.87 1.17
CA SER A 64 -21.73 1.08 1.54
C SER A 64 -22.15 1.38 2.97
N GLN A 65 -23.37 0.97 3.35
CA GLN A 65 -23.85 1.06 4.71
C GLN A 65 -24.18 -0.34 5.22
N ASP A 66 -23.73 -0.64 6.44
CA ASP A 66 -24.05 -1.93 7.08
C ASP A 66 -25.49 -1.94 7.66
N THR A 67 -25.90 -3.06 8.19
CA THR A 67 -27.23 -3.24 8.81
C THR A 67 -27.43 -2.40 10.07
N TYR A 68 -26.36 -1.86 10.65
CA TYR A 68 -26.38 -1.02 11.84
C TYR A 68 -26.32 0.47 11.50
N GLY A 69 -26.22 0.80 10.22
CA GLY A 69 -26.17 2.18 9.74
C GLY A 69 -24.74 2.76 9.65
N ASN A 70 -23.70 1.97 9.88
CA ASN A 70 -22.32 2.42 9.76
C ASN A 70 -21.89 2.46 8.29
N TYR A 71 -21.24 3.53 7.88
CA TYR A 71 -20.66 3.63 6.56
C TYR A 71 -19.29 2.97 6.49
N TYR A 72 -19.07 2.22 5.43
CA TYR A 72 -17.79 1.57 5.16
C TYR A 72 -17.49 1.50 3.67
N SER A 73 -16.23 1.32 3.34
CA SER A 73 -15.75 0.98 2.01
C SER A 73 -14.80 -0.20 2.11
N ASP A 74 -14.90 -1.16 1.21
CA ASP A 74 -13.88 -2.18 1.08
C ASP A 74 -12.60 -1.52 0.53
N LEU A 75 -11.44 -1.99 1.00
CA LEU A 75 -10.16 -1.52 0.47
C LEU A 75 -10.04 -1.96 -0.99
N PRO A 76 -9.74 -1.03 -1.93
CA PRO A 76 -9.67 -1.37 -3.34
C PRO A 76 -8.48 -2.29 -3.69
N ASP A 77 -7.48 -2.36 -2.82
CA ASP A 77 -6.30 -3.21 -2.97
C ASP A 77 -5.62 -3.46 -1.62
N LYS A 78 -4.60 -4.32 -1.61
CA LYS A 78 -3.73 -4.52 -0.46
C LYS A 78 -3.01 -3.22 -0.11
N ILE A 79 -2.90 -2.93 1.18
CA ILE A 79 -2.30 -1.70 1.66
C ILE A 79 -0.97 -1.97 2.37
N ILE A 80 0.02 -1.13 2.12
CA ILE A 80 1.27 -1.12 2.87
C ILE A 80 1.13 -0.13 4.03
N ASN A 81 1.21 -0.60 5.26
CA ASN A 81 1.16 0.27 6.44
C ASN A 81 2.41 1.13 6.52
N LEU A 82 2.22 2.44 6.59
CA LEU A 82 3.31 3.41 6.68
C LEU A 82 3.76 3.60 8.13
N PRO A 83 5.07 3.78 8.37
CA PRO A 83 5.58 4.18 9.70
C PRO A 83 4.94 5.49 10.14
N ARG A 84 4.57 5.59 11.42
CA ARG A 84 3.95 6.79 12.03
C ARG A 84 2.54 7.14 11.52
N LYS A 85 1.95 6.31 10.66
CA LYS A 85 0.54 6.41 10.27
C LYS A 85 -0.19 5.14 10.67
N SER A 86 -1.44 5.27 11.04
CA SER A 86 -2.28 4.12 11.39
C SER A 86 -2.59 3.21 10.20
N SER A 87 -2.31 3.70 8.98
CA SER A 87 -2.55 2.94 7.73
C SER A 87 -1.69 3.48 6.59
N GLY A 88 -1.65 2.77 5.48
CA GLY A 88 -1.03 3.22 4.24
C GLY A 88 -1.92 4.14 3.39
N ILE A 89 -3.02 4.64 3.94
CA ILE A 89 -3.85 5.64 3.26
C ILE A 89 -3.13 6.98 3.32
N VAL A 90 -2.86 7.53 2.15
CA VAL A 90 -2.19 8.82 1.98
C VAL A 90 -3.22 9.94 2.12
N ARG A 91 -4.36 9.80 1.42
CA ARG A 91 -5.43 10.81 1.38
C ARG A 91 -6.75 10.18 0.98
N ILE A 92 -7.84 10.70 1.54
CA ILE A 92 -9.21 10.46 1.11
C ILE A 92 -9.85 11.81 0.77
N ASN A 93 -10.57 11.87 -0.35
CA ASN A 93 -11.40 13.01 -0.72
C ASN A 93 -12.76 12.51 -1.21
N GLN A 94 -13.76 13.36 -1.18
CA GLN A 94 -15.00 13.15 -1.90
C GLN A 94 -14.78 13.37 -3.40
N VAL A 95 -15.35 12.52 -4.25
CA VAL A 95 -15.36 12.74 -5.71
C VAL A 95 -16.10 14.04 -5.99
N ASN A 96 -15.48 14.94 -6.75
CA ASN A 96 -16.02 16.27 -7.10
C ASN A 96 -16.32 17.21 -5.92
N GLY A 97 -15.86 16.87 -4.71
CA GLY A 97 -16.02 17.70 -3.50
C GLY A 97 -14.69 17.92 -2.79
N ARG A 98 -14.51 19.08 -2.15
CA ARG A 98 -13.31 19.38 -1.35
C ARG A 98 -13.64 19.83 0.07
N ASP A 99 -14.90 19.77 0.46
CA ASP A 99 -15.39 20.48 1.63
C ASP A 99 -15.24 19.70 2.95
N MET A 100 -14.87 18.40 2.87
CA MET A 100 -14.73 17.56 4.05
C MET A 100 -13.29 17.06 4.21
N ASP A 101 -12.76 17.21 5.41
CA ASP A 101 -11.45 16.66 5.80
C ASP A 101 -11.61 15.26 6.39
N PHE A 102 -10.91 14.29 5.81
CA PHE A 102 -10.90 12.91 6.29
C PHE A 102 -9.73 12.69 7.23
N THR A 103 -10.03 12.49 8.51
CA THR A 103 -9.02 12.37 9.56
C THR A 103 -8.89 10.92 10.05
N PRO A 104 -7.71 10.28 9.94
CA PRO A 104 -7.50 8.94 10.46
C PRO A 104 -7.45 8.95 12.00
N VAL A 105 -8.10 7.96 12.60
CA VAL A 105 -8.09 7.74 14.05
C VAL A 105 -7.85 6.27 14.36
N SER A 106 -7.49 5.94 15.60
CA SER A 106 -7.45 4.55 16.05
C SER A 106 -8.87 4.00 16.17
N GLU A 107 -9.04 2.69 16.09
CA GLU A 107 -10.36 2.04 16.28
C GLU A 107 -10.97 2.40 17.65
N ARG A 108 -10.13 2.48 18.69
CA ARG A 108 -10.55 2.89 20.02
C ARG A 108 -11.07 4.32 20.05
N ASP A 109 -10.34 5.25 19.45
CA ASP A 109 -10.71 6.66 19.41
C ASP A 109 -11.96 6.87 18.53
N PHE A 110 -12.07 6.09 17.46
CA PHE A 110 -13.26 6.09 16.60
C PHE A 110 -14.52 5.76 17.38
N THR A 111 -14.51 4.68 18.18
CA THR A 111 -15.63 4.27 19.01
C THR A 111 -15.98 5.37 20.03
N MET A 112 -14.98 6.00 20.63
CA MET A 112 -15.21 7.10 21.57
C MET A 112 -15.82 8.33 20.88
N MET A 113 -15.29 8.71 19.72
CA MET A 113 -15.75 9.89 18.98
C MET A 113 -17.14 9.72 18.38
N THR A 114 -17.49 8.52 17.93
CA THR A 114 -18.81 8.24 17.35
C THR A 114 -19.91 8.05 18.42
N SER A 115 -19.54 7.66 19.65
CA SER A 115 -20.49 7.46 20.74
C SER A 115 -20.84 8.73 21.53
N GLN A 116 -20.07 9.81 21.36
CA GLN A 116 -20.25 11.06 22.11
C GLN A 116 -20.57 12.23 21.17
N GLU A 117 -21.76 12.82 21.30
CA GLU A 117 -22.20 13.99 20.51
C GLU A 117 -21.25 15.19 20.61
N VAL A 118 -20.49 15.31 21.72
CA VAL A 118 -19.54 16.41 21.96
C VAL A 118 -18.37 16.42 20.98
N TYR A 119 -18.04 15.28 20.37
CA TYR A 119 -16.94 15.15 19.42
C TYR A 119 -17.37 15.20 17.94
N GLN A 120 -18.60 15.63 17.65
CA GLN A 120 -19.00 15.89 16.27
C GLN A 120 -18.21 17.08 15.73
N LEU A 121 -17.05 16.75 15.16
CA LEU A 121 -16.22 17.74 14.46
C LEU A 121 -16.99 18.14 13.19
N THR A 122 -17.56 19.34 13.18
CA THR A 122 -18.09 19.97 11.98
C THR A 122 -16.97 19.97 10.93
N ASP A 123 -17.28 19.63 9.70
CA ASP A 123 -16.37 19.60 8.54
C ASP A 123 -15.28 18.51 8.54
N LYS A 124 -15.34 17.54 9.46
CA LYS A 124 -14.40 16.41 9.46
C LYS A 124 -15.13 15.08 9.50
N ILE A 125 -14.66 14.14 8.69
CA ILE A 125 -15.07 12.74 8.75
C ILE A 125 -13.91 11.94 9.33
N VAL A 126 -14.10 11.43 10.54
CA VAL A 126 -13.13 10.51 11.13
C VAL A 126 -13.26 9.14 10.47
N TYR A 127 -12.13 8.47 10.28
CA TYR A 127 -12.13 7.12 9.77
C TYR A 127 -11.06 6.25 10.44
N TYR A 128 -11.30 4.95 10.49
CA TYR A 128 -10.28 3.97 10.84
C TYR A 128 -10.24 2.85 9.80
N VAL A 129 -9.09 2.19 9.73
CA VAL A 129 -8.82 1.15 8.74
C VAL A 129 -8.63 -0.18 9.44
N THR A 130 -9.35 -1.18 8.99
CA THR A 130 -9.10 -2.58 9.32
C THR A 130 -8.31 -3.25 8.20
N PHE A 131 -8.11 -4.56 8.30
CA PHE A 131 -7.39 -5.32 7.27
C PHE A 131 -8.05 -5.26 5.88
N GLU A 132 -9.37 -5.14 5.82
CA GLU A 132 -10.14 -5.22 4.57
C GLU A 132 -11.01 -3.99 4.29
N ARG A 133 -11.24 -3.14 5.30
CA ARG A 133 -12.25 -2.08 5.22
C ARG A 133 -11.80 -0.77 5.85
N ILE A 134 -12.40 0.29 5.36
CA ILE A 134 -12.35 1.62 5.94
C ILE A 134 -13.74 1.90 6.52
N PHE A 135 -13.82 2.23 7.80
CA PHE A 135 -15.06 2.63 8.46
C PHE A 135 -15.07 4.15 8.65
N PHE A 136 -16.21 4.76 8.38
CA PHE A 136 -16.38 6.22 8.43
C PHE A 136 -17.30 6.63 9.58
N GLY A 137 -16.98 7.72 10.24
CA GLY A 137 -17.74 8.25 11.37
C GLY A 137 -19.03 8.98 10.97
N THR A 138 -19.68 9.53 11.97
CA THR A 138 -21.06 10.05 11.92
C THR A 138 -21.30 11.18 10.92
N ASN A 139 -20.27 11.93 10.52
CA ASN A 139 -20.40 13.02 9.54
C ASN A 139 -20.45 12.51 8.09
N MET A 140 -20.32 11.21 7.88
CA MET A 140 -20.54 10.59 6.57
C MET A 140 -22.04 10.65 6.26
N THR A 141 -22.40 11.34 5.19
CA THR A 141 -23.79 11.50 4.79
C THR A 141 -24.13 10.62 3.59
N PRO A 142 -25.42 10.30 3.34
CA PRO A 142 -25.82 9.56 2.15
C PRO A 142 -25.40 10.26 0.85
N ALA A 143 -25.35 11.58 0.82
CA ALA A 143 -24.93 12.36 -0.35
C ALA A 143 -23.42 12.17 -0.63
N ILE A 144 -22.57 12.18 0.40
CA ILE A 144 -21.14 11.94 0.28
C ILE A 144 -20.90 10.48 -0.14
N ALA A 145 -21.60 9.53 0.48
CA ALA A 145 -21.50 8.12 0.15
C ALA A 145 -21.90 7.82 -1.32
N ALA A 146 -22.98 8.46 -1.79
CA ALA A 146 -23.46 8.31 -3.17
C ALA A 146 -22.51 8.92 -4.21
N ALA A 147 -21.78 9.99 -3.87
CA ALA A 147 -20.78 10.59 -4.75
C ALA A 147 -19.54 9.68 -4.93
N GLY A 148 -19.28 8.81 -3.98
CA GLY A 148 -18.06 8.00 -3.93
C GLY A 148 -16.86 8.78 -3.42
N LEU A 149 -15.76 8.06 -3.21
CA LEU A 149 -14.52 8.60 -2.66
C LEU A 149 -13.35 8.42 -3.62
N ASP A 150 -12.46 9.38 -3.60
CA ASP A 150 -11.11 9.28 -4.16
C ASP A 150 -10.16 8.86 -3.05
N ILE A 151 -9.60 7.66 -3.14
CA ILE A 151 -8.70 7.14 -2.12
C ILE A 151 -7.31 6.97 -2.71
N ARG A 152 -6.33 7.66 -2.15
CA ARG A 152 -4.91 7.49 -2.47
C ARG A 152 -4.26 6.66 -1.39
N MET A 153 -3.64 5.56 -1.79
CA MET A 153 -3.01 4.63 -0.86
C MET A 153 -1.70 4.06 -1.40
N VAL A 154 -0.83 3.63 -0.49
CA VAL A 154 0.41 2.93 -0.82
C VAL A 154 0.11 1.45 -0.94
N ILE A 155 0.36 0.92 -2.13
CA ILE A 155 0.13 -0.49 -2.46
C ILE A 155 1.43 -1.20 -2.79
N PRO A 156 1.52 -2.54 -2.69
CA PRO A 156 2.69 -3.31 -3.12
C PRO A 156 3.03 -3.07 -4.59
N PHE A 157 4.30 -3.23 -4.94
CA PHE A 157 4.73 -3.21 -6.34
C PHE A 157 3.99 -4.25 -7.19
N SER A 158 3.75 -5.43 -6.62
CA SER A 158 3.03 -6.52 -7.26
C SER A 158 1.54 -6.24 -7.52
N SER A 159 0.97 -5.22 -6.87
CA SER A 159 -0.43 -4.80 -7.07
C SER A 159 -0.64 -3.84 -8.24
N TYR A 160 0.41 -3.30 -8.83
CA TYR A 160 0.29 -2.51 -10.06
C TYR A 160 0.07 -3.41 -11.28
N ASP A 161 -0.69 -2.97 -12.27
CA ASP A 161 -0.84 -3.68 -13.52
C ASP A 161 0.51 -3.73 -14.27
N LEU A 162 0.72 -4.75 -15.12
CA LEU A 162 2.01 -4.95 -15.78
C LEU A 162 2.38 -3.79 -16.71
N ASP A 163 1.40 -3.19 -17.36
CA ASP A 163 1.52 -2.06 -18.28
C ASP A 163 1.40 -0.69 -17.61
N GLU A 164 1.14 -0.67 -16.28
CA GLU A 164 0.98 0.57 -15.53
C GLU A 164 2.33 1.21 -15.22
N ASP A 165 2.44 2.53 -15.47
CA ASP A 165 3.61 3.30 -15.07
C ASP A 165 3.69 3.45 -13.55
N LEU A 166 4.83 3.09 -12.98
CA LEU A 166 5.04 3.19 -11.55
C LEU A 166 5.29 4.65 -11.12
N PRO A 167 4.63 5.11 -10.07
CA PRO A 167 4.79 6.47 -9.55
C PRO A 167 6.09 6.61 -8.72
N ILE A 168 7.24 6.41 -9.37
CA ILE A 168 8.57 6.57 -8.78
C ILE A 168 9.03 8.01 -8.98
N MET A 169 9.68 8.58 -7.95
CA MET A 169 10.27 9.90 -8.04
C MET A 169 11.35 9.94 -9.14
N ILE A 170 11.39 11.02 -9.91
CA ILE A 170 12.39 11.24 -10.97
C ILE A 170 13.80 11.08 -10.39
N GLY A 171 14.63 10.27 -11.05
CA GLY A 171 16.00 9.97 -10.62
C GLY A 171 16.13 8.81 -9.62
N GLN A 172 15.05 8.23 -9.12
CA GLN A 172 15.10 7.07 -8.21
C GLN A 172 14.90 5.72 -8.89
N ALA A 173 14.58 5.70 -10.17
CA ALA A 173 14.34 4.46 -10.92
C ALA A 173 15.58 3.54 -10.94
N ASP A 174 16.77 4.09 -11.20
CA ASP A 174 18.02 3.32 -11.20
C ASP A 174 18.40 2.85 -9.79
N MET A 175 18.14 3.65 -8.76
CA MET A 175 18.36 3.28 -7.38
C MET A 175 17.42 2.13 -6.97
N PHE A 176 16.15 2.18 -7.38
CA PHE A 176 15.19 1.10 -7.15
C PHE A 176 15.67 -0.22 -7.74
N LEU A 177 16.04 -0.22 -9.04
CA LEU A 177 16.59 -1.40 -9.71
C LEU A 177 17.90 -1.88 -9.10
N GLY A 178 18.82 -0.97 -8.81
CA GLY A 178 20.11 -1.29 -8.19
C GLY A 178 19.94 -1.98 -6.84
N THR A 179 19.11 -1.40 -5.97
CA THR A 179 18.84 -1.98 -4.64
C THR A 179 18.11 -3.32 -4.72
N ALA A 180 17.17 -3.48 -5.66
CA ALA A 180 16.49 -4.77 -5.87
C ALA A 180 17.49 -5.86 -6.34
N LEU A 181 18.43 -5.53 -7.21
CA LEU A 181 19.49 -6.42 -7.65
C LEU A 181 20.46 -6.78 -6.52
N GLU A 182 20.89 -5.80 -5.72
CA GLU A 182 21.72 -6.04 -4.54
C GLU A 182 21.02 -6.98 -3.56
N PHE A 183 19.74 -6.80 -3.34
CA PHE A 183 18.93 -7.68 -2.49
C PHE A 183 18.89 -9.11 -3.04
N LEU A 184 18.72 -9.29 -4.36
CA LEU A 184 18.68 -10.59 -5.02
C LEU A 184 20.02 -11.31 -5.05
N ILE A 185 21.12 -10.56 -5.23
CA ILE A 185 22.49 -11.12 -5.27
C ILE A 185 23.00 -11.40 -3.86
N GLY A 186 22.69 -10.51 -2.92
CA GLY A 186 23.13 -10.59 -1.53
C GLY A 186 22.38 -11.63 -0.69
N THR A 187 21.20 -12.11 -1.14
CA THR A 187 20.51 -13.22 -0.49
C THR A 187 21.20 -14.53 -0.86
N PRO A 188 21.92 -15.19 0.06
CA PRO A 188 22.43 -16.51 -0.23
C PRO A 188 21.24 -17.39 -0.64
N PRO A 189 21.38 -18.29 -1.65
CA PRO A 189 20.31 -19.19 -2.00
C PRO A 189 19.89 -19.88 -0.71
N VAL A 190 18.60 -19.76 -0.36
CA VAL A 190 18.05 -20.49 0.77
C VAL A 190 18.19 -21.95 0.40
N ASN A 191 19.28 -22.55 0.83
CA ASN A 191 19.39 -23.99 0.88
C ASN A 191 18.27 -24.43 1.80
N LEU A 192 17.16 -24.84 1.21
CA LEU A 192 16.17 -25.68 1.86
C LEU A 192 16.87 -27.00 2.16
N VAL A 193 17.80 -26.96 3.10
CA VAL A 193 18.32 -28.15 3.75
C VAL A 193 17.13 -28.77 4.42
N ASN A 194 16.65 -29.81 3.79
CA ASN A 194 15.59 -30.67 4.26
C ASN A 194 16.02 -31.16 5.66
N LYS A 195 15.50 -30.49 6.72
CA LYS A 195 15.78 -30.87 8.12
C LYS A 195 15.16 -32.20 8.53
N ASN A 196 14.73 -33.01 7.57
CA ASN A 196 14.11 -34.31 7.80
C ASN A 196 15.08 -35.51 7.64
N SER A 197 16.40 -35.29 7.53
CA SER A 197 17.37 -36.39 7.40
C SER A 197 18.23 -36.66 8.63
N GLU A 198 17.92 -36.08 9.79
CA GLU A 198 18.67 -36.32 11.03
C GLU A 198 17.84 -36.93 12.17
N ILE A 199 16.77 -37.68 11.86
CA ILE A 199 16.13 -38.52 12.87
C ILE A 199 16.08 -39.97 12.33
N GLU A 200 17.23 -40.54 12.14
CA GLU A 200 17.41 -42.00 12.13
C GLU A 200 18.87 -42.31 12.35
N THR A 201 19.27 -42.39 13.61
CA THR A 201 20.28 -43.30 14.15
C THR A 201 20.58 -42.93 15.60
N ARG A 202 19.73 -43.40 16.52
CA ARG A 202 20.22 -43.94 17.81
C ARG A 202 19.14 -44.74 18.50
#